data_02ce659148af53bf1c018348b0249427
#
_entry.id   02ce659148af53bf1c018348b0249427
#
_cell.length_a   1.000
_cell.length_b   1.000
_cell.length_c   1.000
_cell.angle_alpha   90.00
_cell.angle_beta   90.00
_cell.angle_gamma   90.00
#
_symmetry.space_group_name_H-M   'P 1'
#
loop_
_entity.id
_entity.type
_entity.pdbx_description
1 polymer ?
#
loop_
_entity_poly.entity_id
_entity_poly.type
_entity_poly.pdbx_seq_one_letter_code
_entity_poly.pdbx_strand_id
1 'polypeptide(L)'
;MIRRHFITTLAAGLVLRPFKGLSALVPDVDLSFLVIGDWGTGGSLQKKVANGMIHMKANSPPGLKPQFVLSTGDNIYPSGVSSVMDQQWYTKYEKIYEGLDLPWWSILGNHDYRGDPDAQVAYSRRNPLWNMPGRTWSKEFSVDAVTKVSLTALDTTPLLQKKDGWKEQLSWLEQTLTESTAERHIVTGHHPLRSYGHYGDTDFLVKNVKPILDKCHVLLYCCGHDHDLQVIKHPDDHFACLVSGGGGGSRPTKSGDHTKALHTGGGFASVSINASALRVSLHDVAGTNLKTVPL
;
A
#
# COMPACT_ATOMS: atom_id res chain seq x y z
N MET A 1 43.99 -4.19 85.67
CA MET A 1 44.38 -4.73 84.35
C MET A 1 43.14 -4.89 83.52
N ILE A 2 42.87 -3.94 82.64
CA ILE A 2 41.62 -3.94 81.81
C ILE A 2 42.02 -4.36 80.41
N ARG A 3 41.55 -5.52 79.94
CA ARG A 3 41.75 -5.99 78.56
C ARG A 3 40.74 -5.28 77.62
N ARG A 4 41.28 -4.51 76.65
CA ARG A 4 40.51 -3.93 75.56
C ARG A 4 40.35 -4.98 74.46
N HIS A 5 39.11 -5.32 74.12
CA HIS A 5 38.75 -6.11 72.95
C HIS A 5 38.61 -5.17 71.76
N PHE A 6 39.39 -5.42 70.70
CA PHE A 6 39.21 -4.77 69.42
C PHE A 6 38.14 -5.55 68.64
N ILE A 7 37.08 -4.87 68.30
CA ILE A 7 36.06 -5.38 67.40
C ILE A 7 36.45 -4.88 65.99
N THR A 8 36.81 -5.81 65.11
CA THR A 8 37.06 -5.56 63.68
C THR A 8 35.75 -5.66 62.97
N THR A 9 35.24 -4.52 62.52
CA THR A 9 34.01 -4.49 61.70
C THR A 9 34.39 -4.75 60.24
N LEU A 10 33.97 -5.90 59.69
CA LEU A 10 34.05 -6.20 58.26
C LEU A 10 32.95 -5.40 57.55
N ALA A 11 33.30 -4.39 56.78
CA ALA A 11 32.41 -3.72 55.86
C ALA A 11 32.25 -4.58 54.60
N ALA A 12 31.11 -5.28 54.46
CA ALA A 12 30.76 -5.94 53.24
C ALA A 12 30.31 -4.89 52.19
N GLY A 13 31.20 -4.59 51.26
CA GLY A 13 30.89 -3.73 50.12
C GLY A 13 29.86 -4.40 49.18
N LEU A 14 28.62 -3.89 49.21
CA LEU A 14 27.57 -4.27 48.27
C LEU A 14 27.91 -3.64 46.92
N VAL A 15 28.46 -4.41 45.98
CA VAL A 15 28.63 -3.99 44.58
C VAL A 15 27.26 -4.03 43.93
N LEU A 16 26.58 -2.89 43.88
CA LEU A 16 25.42 -2.68 43.04
C LEU A 16 25.85 -2.79 41.58
N ARG A 17 25.59 -3.94 40.96
CA ARG A 17 25.65 -4.07 39.50
C ARG A 17 24.55 -3.19 38.93
N PRO A 18 24.84 -2.30 37.94
CA PRO A 18 23.77 -1.57 37.26
C PRO A 18 22.86 -2.59 36.60
N PHE A 19 21.60 -2.61 37.02
CA PHE A 19 20.51 -3.24 36.28
C PHE A 19 20.54 -2.61 34.87
N LYS A 20 20.98 -3.36 33.86
CA LYS A 20 20.65 -3.03 32.47
C LYS A 20 19.14 -3.07 32.42
N GLY A 21 18.53 -1.89 32.33
CA GLY A 21 17.10 -1.78 32.14
C GLY A 21 16.69 -2.72 31.04
N LEU A 22 15.73 -3.62 31.31
CA LEU A 22 14.95 -4.24 30.28
C LEU A 22 14.26 -3.06 29.58
N SER A 23 14.85 -2.56 28.49
CA SER A 23 14.11 -1.84 27.48
C SER A 23 13.01 -2.85 27.08
N ALA A 24 11.79 -2.63 27.55
CA ALA A 24 10.65 -3.34 27.02
C ALA A 24 10.76 -3.16 25.50
N LEU A 25 11.03 -4.25 24.78
CA LEU A 25 10.92 -4.29 23.33
C LEU A 25 9.47 -3.94 23.06
N VAL A 26 9.19 -2.66 22.82
CA VAL A 26 7.99 -2.26 22.10
C VAL A 26 8.14 -3.02 20.79
N PRO A 27 7.25 -3.98 20.46
CA PRO A 27 7.38 -4.68 19.19
C PRO A 27 7.40 -3.60 18.12
N ASP A 28 8.41 -3.64 17.23
CA ASP A 28 8.40 -2.83 16.01
C ASP A 28 7.06 -3.10 15.34
N VAL A 29 6.15 -2.14 15.44
CA VAL A 29 4.84 -2.24 14.79
C VAL A 29 5.10 -1.88 13.34
N ASP A 30 5.58 -2.87 12.60
CA ASP A 30 5.74 -2.73 11.15
C ASP A 30 4.38 -2.40 10.55
N LEU A 31 4.32 -1.35 9.76
CA LEU A 31 3.17 -1.09 8.92
C LEU A 31 3.21 -2.09 7.76
N SER A 32 2.18 -2.92 7.65
CA SER A 32 2.04 -3.85 6.53
C SER A 32 0.65 -3.72 5.92
N PHE A 33 0.57 -3.76 4.58
CA PHE A 33 -0.69 -3.71 3.86
C PHE A 33 -0.63 -4.48 2.54
N LEU A 34 -1.79 -4.89 2.04
CA LEU A 34 -1.94 -5.51 0.74
C LEU A 34 -2.23 -4.46 -0.33
N VAL A 35 -1.78 -4.71 -1.55
CA VAL A 35 -2.03 -3.84 -2.71
C VAL A 35 -2.65 -4.67 -3.82
N ILE A 36 -3.81 -4.25 -4.32
CA ILE A 36 -4.54 -4.92 -5.38
C ILE A 36 -5.28 -3.91 -6.25
N GLY A 37 -5.27 -4.09 -7.55
CA GLY A 37 -6.08 -3.33 -8.51
C GLY A 37 -6.77 -4.23 -9.51
N ASP A 38 -7.69 -3.66 -10.29
CA ASP A 38 -8.29 -4.32 -11.45
C ASP A 38 -9.01 -5.63 -11.09
N TRP A 39 -9.72 -5.64 -9.96
CA TRP A 39 -10.14 -6.88 -9.31
C TRP A 39 -11.62 -7.25 -9.49
N GLY A 40 -12.56 -6.30 -9.48
CA GLY A 40 -14.00 -6.54 -9.32
C GLY A 40 -14.72 -7.14 -10.53
N THR A 41 -14.24 -8.25 -11.05
CA THR A 41 -14.84 -8.97 -12.21
C THR A 41 -15.95 -9.93 -11.80
N GLY A 42 -15.99 -10.38 -10.54
CA GLY A 42 -16.85 -11.50 -10.08
C GLY A 42 -16.37 -12.87 -10.55
N GLY A 43 -15.27 -12.93 -11.33
CA GLY A 43 -14.75 -14.12 -11.98
C GLY A 43 -13.97 -15.07 -11.07
N SER A 44 -13.57 -16.20 -11.65
CA SER A 44 -12.81 -17.23 -10.91
C SER A 44 -11.43 -16.74 -10.47
N LEU A 45 -10.76 -15.90 -11.27
CA LEU A 45 -9.44 -15.37 -10.92
C LEU A 45 -9.52 -14.47 -9.70
N GLN A 46 -10.47 -13.52 -9.67
CA GLN A 46 -10.70 -12.67 -8.50
C GLN A 46 -10.91 -13.50 -7.21
N LYS A 47 -11.73 -14.56 -7.29
CA LYS A 47 -12.01 -15.44 -6.14
C LYS A 47 -10.76 -16.17 -5.67
N LYS A 48 -9.90 -16.63 -6.60
CA LYS A 48 -8.62 -17.26 -6.25
C LYS A 48 -7.69 -16.26 -5.57
N VAL A 49 -7.56 -15.04 -6.12
CA VAL A 49 -6.73 -13.97 -5.53
C VAL A 49 -7.24 -13.61 -4.13
N ALA A 50 -8.55 -13.43 -3.94
CA ALA A 50 -9.13 -13.16 -2.63
C ALA A 50 -8.80 -14.25 -1.60
N ASN A 51 -8.92 -15.53 -1.98
CA ASN A 51 -8.53 -16.66 -1.13
C ASN A 51 -7.03 -16.62 -0.79
N GLY A 52 -6.18 -16.27 -1.76
CA GLY A 52 -4.74 -16.10 -1.54
C GLY A 52 -4.43 -14.97 -0.55
N MET A 53 -5.14 -13.83 -0.64
CA MET A 53 -5.00 -12.73 0.32
C MET A 53 -5.42 -13.15 1.73
N ILE A 54 -6.53 -13.88 1.87
CA ILE A 54 -7.01 -14.43 3.14
C ILE A 54 -5.98 -15.41 3.73
N HIS A 55 -5.48 -16.34 2.89
CA HIS A 55 -4.45 -17.31 3.29
C HIS A 55 -3.16 -16.61 3.75
N MET A 56 -2.67 -15.65 2.97
CA MET A 56 -1.48 -14.87 3.31
C MET A 56 -1.66 -14.13 4.64
N LYS A 57 -2.79 -13.42 4.85
CA LYS A 57 -3.10 -12.74 6.13
C LYS A 57 -3.08 -13.72 7.30
N ALA A 58 -3.70 -14.88 7.15
CA ALA A 58 -3.81 -15.88 8.21
C ALA A 58 -2.44 -16.47 8.63
N ASN A 59 -1.52 -16.60 7.66
CA ASN A 59 -0.20 -17.20 7.86
C ASN A 59 0.94 -16.20 8.05
N SER A 60 0.65 -14.89 7.99
CA SER A 60 1.66 -13.86 8.22
C SER A 60 2.13 -13.83 9.67
N PRO A 61 3.45 -13.71 9.92
CA PRO A 61 3.97 -13.42 11.25
C PRO A 61 3.34 -12.14 11.83
N PRO A 62 3.24 -11.99 13.16
CA PRO A 62 2.58 -10.83 13.80
C PRO A 62 3.05 -9.48 13.27
N GLY A 63 4.37 -9.25 13.10
CA GLY A 63 4.94 -7.98 12.60
C GLY A 63 4.77 -7.74 11.10
N LEU A 64 4.32 -8.74 10.32
CA LEU A 64 4.06 -8.63 8.89
C LEU A 64 2.59 -8.82 8.54
N LYS A 65 1.72 -8.95 9.54
CA LYS A 65 0.28 -9.12 9.32
C LYS A 65 -0.31 -7.85 8.70
N PRO A 66 -0.98 -7.94 7.54
CA PRO A 66 -1.52 -6.77 6.88
C PRO A 66 -2.63 -6.13 7.72
N GLN A 67 -2.61 -4.81 7.77
CA GLN A 67 -3.53 -3.98 8.56
C GLN A 67 -4.67 -3.41 7.70
N PHE A 68 -4.45 -3.29 6.40
CA PHE A 68 -5.44 -2.82 5.44
C PHE A 68 -5.13 -3.31 4.01
N VAL A 69 -6.04 -3.04 3.11
CA VAL A 69 -5.87 -3.22 1.66
C VAL A 69 -5.83 -1.85 0.99
N LEU A 70 -4.85 -1.61 0.14
CA LEU A 70 -4.84 -0.51 -0.82
C LEU A 70 -5.40 -1.03 -2.15
N SER A 71 -6.56 -0.51 -2.57
CA SER A 71 -7.06 -0.74 -3.92
C SER A 71 -6.58 0.35 -4.87
N THR A 72 -5.90 -0.06 -5.94
CA THR A 72 -5.33 0.85 -6.94
C THR A 72 -6.29 1.16 -8.10
N GLY A 73 -7.60 1.02 -7.88
CA GLY A 73 -8.65 1.38 -8.85
C GLY A 73 -9.08 0.23 -9.76
N ASP A 74 -10.01 0.55 -10.66
CA ASP A 74 -10.79 -0.42 -11.43
C ASP A 74 -11.41 -1.45 -10.48
N ASN A 75 -12.18 -0.88 -9.52
CA ASN A 75 -12.74 -1.63 -8.41
C ASN A 75 -13.86 -2.56 -8.86
N ILE A 76 -14.68 -2.14 -9.83
CA ILE A 76 -15.83 -2.92 -10.32
C ILE A 76 -15.87 -2.90 -11.86
N TYR A 77 -15.73 -4.07 -12.46
CA TYR A 77 -15.84 -4.27 -13.91
C TYR A 77 -17.27 -4.65 -14.35
N PRO A 78 -17.68 -4.37 -15.63
CA PRO A 78 -16.88 -3.65 -16.63
C PRO A 78 -16.99 -2.12 -16.53
N SER A 79 -17.87 -1.57 -15.69
CA SER A 79 -18.27 -0.17 -15.75
C SER A 79 -18.54 0.48 -14.39
N GLY A 80 -17.81 0.12 -13.36
CA GLY A 80 -18.04 0.65 -12.02
C GLY A 80 -19.39 0.23 -11.45
N VAL A 81 -19.94 1.03 -10.55
CA VAL A 81 -21.26 0.86 -9.93
C VAL A 81 -22.19 1.98 -10.38
N SER A 82 -23.51 1.75 -10.31
CA SER A 82 -24.54 2.74 -10.65
C SER A 82 -25.02 3.54 -9.42
N SER A 83 -24.78 3.05 -8.22
CA SER A 83 -25.16 3.69 -6.96
C SER A 83 -24.55 2.98 -5.75
N VAL A 84 -24.73 3.54 -4.55
CA VAL A 84 -24.37 2.88 -3.27
C VAL A 84 -25.21 1.62 -2.99
N MET A 85 -26.30 1.43 -3.72
CA MET A 85 -27.21 0.26 -3.60
C MET A 85 -26.98 -0.76 -4.71
N ASP A 86 -26.01 -0.56 -5.59
CA ASP A 86 -25.72 -1.48 -6.67
C ASP A 86 -25.37 -2.87 -6.11
N GLN A 87 -26.02 -3.90 -6.64
CA GLN A 87 -25.82 -5.28 -6.18
C GLN A 87 -24.40 -5.79 -6.44
N GLN A 88 -23.66 -5.14 -7.32
CA GLN A 88 -22.24 -5.46 -7.58
C GLN A 88 -21.35 -5.30 -6.34
N TRP A 89 -21.70 -4.38 -5.42
CA TRP A 89 -21.02 -4.28 -4.13
C TRP A 89 -21.02 -5.60 -3.37
N TYR A 90 -22.20 -6.22 -3.26
CA TYR A 90 -22.30 -7.53 -2.59
C TYR A 90 -21.59 -8.63 -3.38
N THR A 91 -21.88 -8.75 -4.70
CA THR A 91 -21.46 -9.91 -5.50
C THR A 91 -19.99 -9.90 -5.89
N LYS A 92 -19.36 -8.70 -6.00
CA LYS A 92 -17.98 -8.53 -6.46
C LYS A 92 -17.01 -8.04 -5.40
N TYR A 93 -17.52 -7.50 -4.28
CA TYR A 93 -16.69 -7.03 -3.17
C TYR A 93 -17.00 -7.78 -1.87
N GLU A 94 -18.12 -7.50 -1.22
CA GLU A 94 -18.41 -7.97 0.14
C GLU A 94 -18.30 -9.49 0.27
N LYS A 95 -19.05 -10.23 -0.57
CA LYS A 95 -19.07 -11.71 -0.52
C LYS A 95 -17.73 -12.35 -0.86
N ILE A 96 -16.95 -11.75 -1.78
CA ILE A 96 -15.69 -12.35 -2.24
C ILE A 96 -14.58 -12.14 -1.21
N TYR A 97 -14.59 -11.00 -0.53
CA TYR A 97 -13.53 -10.64 0.44
C TYR A 97 -13.99 -10.72 1.91
N GLU A 98 -15.17 -11.31 2.18
CA GLU A 98 -15.73 -11.45 3.53
C GLU A 98 -14.72 -12.01 4.56
N GLY A 99 -13.97 -13.06 4.19
CA GLY A 99 -12.97 -13.68 5.07
C GLY A 99 -11.69 -12.86 5.27
N LEU A 100 -11.49 -11.76 4.53
CA LEU A 100 -10.29 -10.94 4.67
C LEU A 100 -10.38 -10.02 5.88
N ASP A 101 -11.56 -9.47 6.17
CA ASP A 101 -11.84 -8.62 7.33
C ASP A 101 -10.73 -7.59 7.60
N LEU A 102 -10.50 -6.72 6.61
CA LEU A 102 -9.55 -5.61 6.63
C LEU A 102 -10.21 -4.36 6.06
N PRO A 103 -9.89 -3.16 6.58
CA PRO A 103 -10.28 -1.92 5.94
C PRO A 103 -9.60 -1.78 4.57
N TRP A 104 -10.34 -1.27 3.59
CA TRP A 104 -9.86 -0.96 2.24
C TRP A 104 -9.71 0.54 2.09
N TRP A 105 -8.54 1.00 1.65
CA TRP A 105 -8.28 2.35 1.20
C TRP A 105 -8.27 2.33 -0.32
N SER A 106 -9.24 2.97 -0.94
CA SER A 106 -9.53 2.77 -2.36
C SER A 106 -9.39 4.05 -3.16
N ILE A 107 -9.04 3.88 -4.42
CA ILE A 107 -9.02 4.94 -5.44
C ILE A 107 -9.86 4.51 -6.65
N LEU A 108 -10.10 5.43 -7.57
CA LEU A 108 -10.84 5.18 -8.80
C LEU A 108 -9.90 4.82 -9.95
N GLY A 109 -10.35 3.87 -10.80
CA GLY A 109 -9.74 3.59 -12.10
C GLY A 109 -10.65 4.04 -13.25
N ASN A 110 -10.19 3.83 -14.49
CA ASN A 110 -10.93 4.31 -15.67
C ASN A 110 -12.23 3.53 -15.92
N HIS A 111 -12.33 2.27 -15.48
CA HIS A 111 -13.59 1.51 -15.55
C HIS A 111 -14.62 2.01 -14.55
N ASP A 112 -14.19 2.51 -13.39
CA ASP A 112 -15.09 3.08 -12.38
C ASP A 112 -15.78 4.35 -12.88
N TYR A 113 -15.11 5.11 -13.76
CA TYR A 113 -15.65 6.29 -14.42
C TYR A 113 -16.72 6.04 -15.50
N ARG A 114 -16.94 4.78 -15.86
CA ARG A 114 -18.04 4.39 -16.77
C ARG A 114 -19.37 4.24 -16.03
N GLY A 115 -19.34 4.15 -14.71
CA GLY A 115 -20.50 4.17 -13.82
C GLY A 115 -20.61 5.50 -13.08
N ASP A 116 -20.98 5.43 -11.82
CA ASP A 116 -21.03 6.57 -10.90
C ASP A 116 -19.83 6.52 -9.94
N PRO A 117 -18.75 7.28 -10.21
CA PRO A 117 -17.58 7.30 -9.33
C PRO A 117 -17.88 7.91 -7.95
N ASP A 118 -18.87 8.83 -7.85
CA ASP A 118 -19.26 9.42 -6.57
C ASP A 118 -20.01 8.43 -5.68
N ALA A 119 -20.68 7.44 -6.28
CA ALA A 119 -21.26 6.34 -5.52
C ALA A 119 -20.18 5.51 -4.80
N GLN A 120 -18.98 5.37 -5.37
CA GLN A 120 -17.88 4.65 -4.71
C GLN A 120 -17.32 5.45 -3.51
N VAL A 121 -17.23 6.77 -3.63
CA VAL A 121 -16.90 7.66 -2.50
C VAL A 121 -17.98 7.57 -1.42
N ALA A 122 -19.25 7.68 -1.81
CA ALA A 122 -20.38 7.65 -0.88
C ALA A 122 -20.56 6.29 -0.18
N TYR A 123 -20.08 5.19 -0.78
CA TYR A 123 -20.16 3.85 -0.22
C TYR A 123 -19.38 3.72 1.11
N SER A 124 -18.39 4.57 1.36
CA SER A 124 -17.68 4.66 2.65
C SER A 124 -18.60 4.94 3.84
N ARG A 125 -19.78 5.55 3.60
CA ARG A 125 -20.79 5.79 4.65
C ARG A 125 -21.67 4.57 4.93
N ARG A 126 -21.66 3.60 4.02
CA ARG A 126 -22.48 2.39 4.10
C ARG A 126 -21.71 1.19 4.63
N ASN A 127 -20.48 1.04 4.21
CA ASN A 127 -19.61 -0.08 4.61
C ASN A 127 -18.37 0.45 5.35
N PRO A 128 -18.20 0.15 6.66
CA PRO A 128 -17.09 0.67 7.46
C PRO A 128 -15.72 0.15 7.04
N LEU A 129 -15.67 -0.94 6.27
CA LEU A 129 -14.41 -1.47 5.72
C LEU A 129 -14.01 -0.78 4.42
N TRP A 130 -14.91 -0.04 3.75
CA TRP A 130 -14.60 0.70 2.53
C TRP A 130 -14.26 2.15 2.84
N ASN A 131 -13.01 2.56 2.62
CA ASN A 131 -12.54 3.91 2.87
C ASN A 131 -12.12 4.58 1.55
N MET A 132 -12.92 5.51 1.11
CA MET A 132 -12.64 6.44 0.01
C MET A 132 -13.15 7.82 0.42
N PRO A 133 -12.34 8.61 1.16
CA PRO A 133 -12.79 9.90 1.70
C PRO A 133 -13.15 10.93 0.63
N GLY A 134 -12.60 10.77 -0.57
CA GLY A 134 -12.83 11.59 -1.74
C GLY A 134 -12.19 10.93 -2.96
N ARG A 135 -12.25 11.58 -4.10
CA ARG A 135 -11.56 11.13 -5.33
C ARG A 135 -10.05 11.27 -5.21
N THR A 136 -9.59 12.27 -4.46
CA THR A 136 -8.22 12.42 -3.96
C THR A 136 -8.25 12.46 -2.45
N TRP A 137 -7.24 11.89 -1.80
CA TRP A 137 -7.14 11.88 -0.34
C TRP A 137 -5.70 11.64 0.10
N SER A 138 -5.39 12.01 1.34
CA SER A 138 -4.14 11.65 2.00
C SER A 138 -4.42 11.17 3.42
N LYS A 139 -3.65 10.19 3.86
CA LYS A 139 -3.76 9.58 5.18
C LYS A 139 -2.37 9.25 5.72
N GLU A 140 -2.10 9.65 6.95
CA GLU A 140 -0.90 9.23 7.67
C GLU A 140 -1.17 7.97 8.49
N PHE A 141 -0.19 7.06 8.48
CA PHE A 141 -0.16 5.83 9.28
C PHE A 141 1.10 5.83 10.14
N SER A 142 0.97 5.41 11.40
CA SER A 142 2.14 5.21 12.27
C SER A 142 2.81 3.88 11.92
N VAL A 143 4.12 3.91 11.79
CA VAL A 143 4.97 2.72 11.66
C VAL A 143 5.45 2.30 13.05
N ASP A 144 5.92 3.29 13.82
CA ASP A 144 6.31 3.13 15.23
C ASP A 144 5.93 4.40 16.02
N ALA A 145 6.53 4.59 17.21
CA ALA A 145 6.22 5.73 18.08
C ALA A 145 6.60 7.10 17.48
N VAL A 146 7.53 7.12 16.51
CA VAL A 146 8.09 8.35 15.93
C VAL A 146 7.97 8.40 14.41
N THR A 147 7.98 7.26 13.73
CA THR A 147 7.97 7.17 12.27
C THR A 147 6.55 7.08 11.72
N LYS A 148 6.22 7.97 10.79
CA LYS A 148 4.96 7.95 10.05
C LYS A 148 5.19 7.76 8.55
N VAL A 149 4.19 7.21 7.90
CA VAL A 149 4.10 7.10 6.44
C VAL A 149 2.84 7.80 5.98
N SER A 150 2.95 8.72 5.01
CA SER A 150 1.79 9.24 4.31
C SER A 150 1.48 8.36 3.09
N LEU A 151 0.20 8.06 2.91
CA LEU A 151 -0.35 7.45 1.71
C LEU A 151 -1.26 8.47 1.04
N THR A 152 -0.84 8.97 -0.14
CA THR A 152 -1.53 10.03 -0.87
C THR A 152 -2.06 9.49 -2.20
N ALA A 153 -3.35 9.69 -2.43
CA ALA A 153 -4.10 9.12 -3.55
C ALA A 153 -4.44 10.16 -4.61
N LEU A 154 -4.12 9.86 -5.86
CA LEU A 154 -4.44 10.63 -7.05
C LEU A 154 -5.60 10.02 -7.82
N ASP A 155 -6.45 10.87 -8.34
CA ASP A 155 -7.43 10.51 -9.35
C ASP A 155 -6.83 10.72 -10.76
N THR A 156 -6.21 9.68 -11.29
CA THR A 156 -5.45 9.78 -12.53
C THR A 156 -6.33 9.81 -13.79
N THR A 157 -7.57 9.34 -13.73
CA THR A 157 -8.46 9.36 -14.91
C THR A 157 -8.77 10.78 -15.38
N PRO A 158 -9.27 11.71 -14.54
CA PRO A 158 -9.45 13.10 -14.97
C PRO A 158 -8.13 13.84 -15.26
N LEU A 159 -7.03 13.49 -14.60
CA LEU A 159 -5.71 14.03 -14.93
C LEU A 159 -5.35 13.77 -16.39
N LEU A 160 -5.44 12.51 -16.84
CA LEU A 160 -5.09 12.11 -18.21
C LEU A 160 -6.04 12.73 -19.24
N GLN A 161 -7.30 12.91 -18.89
CA GLN A 161 -8.29 13.56 -19.73
C GLN A 161 -8.17 15.09 -19.72
N LYS A 162 -7.30 15.65 -18.90
CA LYS A 162 -7.12 17.10 -18.68
C LYS A 162 -8.46 17.81 -18.39
N LYS A 163 -9.33 17.15 -17.60
CA LYS A 163 -10.60 17.74 -17.16
C LYS A 163 -10.33 18.95 -16.25
N ASP A 164 -11.32 19.80 -16.11
CA ASP A 164 -11.24 20.95 -15.22
C ASP A 164 -10.75 20.54 -13.82
N GLY A 165 -9.83 21.33 -13.26
CA GLY A 165 -9.20 21.01 -11.97
C GLY A 165 -7.97 20.10 -12.03
N TRP A 166 -7.50 19.65 -13.20
CA TRP A 166 -6.34 18.76 -13.27
C TRP A 166 -5.04 19.40 -12.78
N LYS A 167 -4.84 20.71 -13.01
CA LYS A 167 -3.66 21.45 -12.50
C LYS A 167 -3.73 21.66 -11.01
N GLU A 168 -4.93 21.95 -10.51
CA GLU A 168 -5.22 22.11 -9.10
C GLU A 168 -4.94 20.81 -8.33
N GLN A 169 -5.23 19.65 -8.94
CA GLN A 169 -4.87 18.36 -8.35
C GLN A 169 -3.34 18.17 -8.23
N LEU A 170 -2.57 18.61 -9.24
CA LEU A 170 -1.10 18.55 -9.15
C LEU A 170 -0.56 19.49 -8.06
N SER A 171 -1.10 20.71 -7.98
CA SER A 171 -0.73 21.66 -6.91
C SER A 171 -1.10 21.12 -5.53
N TRP A 172 -2.27 20.50 -5.40
CA TRP A 172 -2.71 19.83 -4.18
C TRP A 172 -1.77 18.68 -3.80
N LEU A 173 -1.35 17.86 -4.75
CA LEU A 173 -0.39 16.77 -4.49
C LEU A 173 0.92 17.31 -3.91
N GLU A 174 1.51 18.32 -4.57
CA GLU A 174 2.76 18.91 -4.13
C GLU A 174 2.65 19.54 -2.75
N GLN A 175 1.59 20.33 -2.51
CA GLN A 175 1.31 20.92 -1.22
C GLN A 175 1.12 19.86 -0.13
N THR A 176 0.30 18.83 -0.38
CA THR A 176 0.01 17.76 0.57
C THR A 176 1.26 17.00 1.00
N LEU A 177 2.15 16.69 0.04
CA LEU A 177 3.40 16.00 0.35
C LEU A 177 4.40 16.91 1.09
N THR A 178 4.45 18.19 0.75
CA THR A 178 5.35 19.16 1.39
C THR A 178 4.93 19.52 2.82
N GLU A 179 3.61 19.59 3.08
CA GLU A 179 3.06 19.92 4.39
C GLU A 179 2.89 18.72 5.31
N SER A 180 3.04 17.50 4.79
CA SER A 180 2.93 16.26 5.59
C SER A 180 4.01 16.21 6.66
N THR A 181 3.62 15.74 7.84
CA THR A 181 4.55 15.47 8.96
C THR A 181 5.15 14.08 8.90
N ALA A 182 4.81 13.27 7.90
CA ALA A 182 5.35 11.93 7.71
C ALA A 182 6.77 11.98 7.15
N GLU A 183 7.66 11.15 7.68
CA GLU A 183 9.04 11.02 7.20
C GLU A 183 9.15 10.26 5.87
N ARG A 184 8.07 9.57 5.49
CA ARG A 184 8.04 8.72 4.29
C ARG A 184 6.74 8.92 3.53
N HIS A 185 6.86 8.97 2.21
CA HIS A 185 5.72 9.21 1.34
C HIS A 185 5.52 8.04 0.37
N ILE A 186 4.28 7.56 0.30
CA ILE A 186 3.80 6.65 -0.73
C ILE A 186 2.68 7.36 -1.47
N VAL A 187 2.73 7.31 -2.81
CA VAL A 187 1.66 7.86 -3.65
C VAL A 187 1.01 6.72 -4.42
N THR A 188 -0.29 6.80 -4.62
CA THR A 188 -1.05 5.85 -5.43
C THR A 188 -1.89 6.56 -6.47
N GLY A 189 -2.00 5.95 -7.64
CA GLY A 189 -2.88 6.34 -8.72
C GLY A 189 -3.17 5.11 -9.58
N HIS A 190 -4.27 5.10 -10.34
CA HIS A 190 -4.62 3.91 -11.12
C HIS A 190 -3.65 3.65 -12.28
N HIS A 191 -3.36 4.68 -13.08
CA HIS A 191 -2.48 4.52 -14.25
C HIS A 191 -1.00 4.49 -13.84
N PRO A 192 -0.17 3.64 -14.50
CA PRO A 192 1.24 3.50 -14.15
C PRO A 192 2.07 4.71 -14.59
N LEU A 193 3.05 5.10 -13.76
CA LEU A 193 4.15 5.98 -14.19
C LEU A 193 5.14 5.20 -15.04
N ARG A 194 5.50 4.00 -14.58
CA ARG A 194 6.38 3.07 -15.28
C ARG A 194 5.71 1.71 -15.39
N SER A 195 5.72 1.12 -16.57
CA SER A 195 5.24 -0.24 -16.79
C SER A 195 5.90 -0.85 -18.01
N TYR A 196 6.18 -2.14 -17.93
CA TYR A 196 6.54 -2.97 -19.09
C TYR A 196 5.35 -3.83 -19.55
N GLY A 197 4.15 -3.53 -19.04
CA GLY A 197 2.90 -4.19 -19.39
C GLY A 197 2.33 -3.73 -20.71
N HIS A 198 1.06 -4.05 -20.92
CA HIS A 198 0.36 -3.79 -22.18
C HIS A 198 0.29 -2.29 -22.56
N TYR A 199 0.12 -1.42 -21.57
CA TYR A 199 -0.03 0.03 -21.81
C TYR A 199 1.29 0.79 -21.74
N GLY A 200 2.31 0.23 -21.10
CA GLY A 200 3.61 0.89 -20.92
C GLY A 200 3.57 2.08 -19.97
N ASP A 201 4.59 2.92 -20.07
CA ASP A 201 4.70 4.16 -19.31
C ASP A 201 3.58 5.14 -19.70
N THR A 202 3.05 5.87 -18.74
CA THR A 202 2.07 6.94 -19.02
C THR A 202 2.79 8.28 -19.13
N ASP A 203 3.11 8.71 -20.33
CA ASP A 203 3.91 9.92 -20.64
C ASP A 203 3.42 11.16 -19.90
N PHE A 204 2.09 11.35 -19.80
CA PHE A 204 1.54 12.49 -19.09
C PHE A 204 1.92 12.47 -17.61
N LEU A 205 1.86 11.32 -16.94
CA LEU A 205 2.23 11.18 -15.53
C LEU A 205 3.75 11.33 -15.35
N VAL A 206 4.54 10.75 -16.24
CA VAL A 206 6.00 10.93 -16.25
C VAL A 206 6.37 12.41 -16.38
N LYS A 207 5.67 13.15 -17.23
CA LYS A 207 5.93 14.58 -17.46
C LYS A 207 5.47 15.47 -16.30
N ASN A 208 4.33 15.19 -15.68
CA ASN A 208 3.67 16.15 -14.78
C ASN A 208 3.63 15.70 -13.31
N VAL A 209 3.58 14.40 -13.03
CA VAL A 209 3.51 13.85 -11.66
C VAL A 209 4.90 13.47 -11.16
N LYS A 210 5.72 12.79 -11.97
CA LYS A 210 7.07 12.37 -11.59
C LYS A 210 7.91 13.49 -10.96
N PRO A 211 8.00 14.71 -11.53
CA PRO A 211 8.82 15.78 -10.94
C PRO A 211 8.41 16.16 -9.51
N ILE A 212 7.10 16.06 -9.20
CA ILE A 212 6.57 16.30 -7.85
C ILE A 212 7.01 15.18 -6.92
N LEU A 213 6.89 13.91 -7.37
CA LEU A 213 7.28 12.76 -6.56
C LEU A 213 8.77 12.77 -6.23
N ASP A 214 9.62 13.11 -7.22
CA ASP A 214 11.07 13.23 -7.02
C ASP A 214 11.42 14.36 -6.05
N LYS A 215 10.81 15.53 -6.23
CA LYS A 215 11.00 16.70 -5.35
C LYS A 215 10.62 16.43 -3.90
N CYS A 216 9.53 15.70 -3.69
CA CYS A 216 9.01 15.36 -2.37
C CYS A 216 9.57 14.05 -1.81
N HIS A 217 10.60 13.46 -2.43
CA HIS A 217 11.26 12.25 -2.00
C HIS A 217 10.30 11.07 -1.74
N VAL A 218 9.30 10.90 -2.60
CA VAL A 218 8.40 9.74 -2.55
C VAL A 218 9.21 8.46 -2.71
N LEU A 219 8.88 7.43 -1.92
CA LEU A 219 9.61 6.16 -1.95
C LEU A 219 8.98 5.15 -2.89
N LEU A 220 7.64 5.15 -3.00
CA LEU A 220 6.88 4.16 -3.74
C LEU A 220 5.67 4.82 -4.42
N TYR A 221 5.47 4.51 -5.70
CA TYR A 221 4.24 4.78 -6.43
C TYR A 221 3.51 3.46 -6.70
N CYS A 222 2.28 3.30 -6.18
CA CYS A 222 1.45 2.12 -6.37
C CYS A 222 0.39 2.38 -7.42
N CYS A 223 0.19 1.44 -8.35
CA CYS A 223 -0.79 1.54 -9.43
C CYS A 223 -1.35 0.17 -9.83
N GLY A 224 -2.35 0.18 -10.72
CA GLY A 224 -2.93 -0.96 -11.38
C GLY A 224 -2.86 -0.80 -12.91
N HIS A 225 -4.02 -0.92 -13.58
CA HIS A 225 -4.26 -0.69 -15.00
C HIS A 225 -3.62 -1.73 -15.93
N ASP A 226 -2.33 -2.05 -15.79
CA ASP A 226 -1.74 -3.23 -16.38
C ASP A 226 -2.05 -4.46 -15.51
N HIS A 227 -2.67 -5.47 -16.15
CA HIS A 227 -3.19 -6.66 -15.45
C HIS A 227 -2.06 -7.67 -15.18
N ASP A 228 -1.07 -7.23 -14.42
CA ASP A 228 0.10 -7.99 -14.00
C ASP A 228 0.62 -7.47 -12.64
N LEU A 229 1.75 -7.99 -12.19
CA LEU A 229 2.44 -7.51 -11.00
C LEU A 229 3.88 -7.18 -11.38
N GLN A 230 4.30 -5.93 -11.13
CA GLN A 230 5.66 -5.48 -11.43
C GLN A 230 6.23 -4.64 -10.29
N VAL A 231 7.51 -4.80 -10.01
CA VAL A 231 8.31 -3.83 -9.24
C VAL A 231 9.39 -3.30 -10.16
N ILE A 232 9.35 -2.00 -10.43
CA ILE A 232 10.27 -1.32 -11.34
C ILE A 232 11.02 -0.25 -10.56
N LYS A 233 12.35 -0.21 -10.67
CA LYS A 233 13.20 0.85 -10.14
C LYS A 233 14.01 1.45 -11.29
N HIS A 234 13.47 2.52 -11.86
CA HIS A 234 14.12 3.26 -12.94
C HIS A 234 15.25 4.14 -12.35
N PRO A 235 16.42 4.26 -12.99
CA PRO A 235 17.55 5.02 -12.46
C PRO A 235 17.26 6.53 -12.36
N ASP A 236 16.39 7.06 -13.20
CA ASP A 236 16.01 8.47 -13.21
C ASP A 236 14.90 8.82 -12.22
N ASP A 237 14.41 7.86 -11.43
CA ASP A 237 13.31 8.03 -10.49
C ASP A 237 13.80 7.84 -9.04
N HIS A 238 13.49 8.76 -8.14
CA HIS A 238 13.77 8.58 -6.71
C HIS A 238 12.93 7.46 -6.09
N PHE A 239 11.73 7.20 -6.62
CA PHE A 239 10.79 6.18 -6.16
C PHE A 239 10.91 4.87 -6.95
N ALA A 240 10.31 3.82 -6.41
CA ALA A 240 10.00 2.62 -7.17
C ALA A 240 8.54 2.65 -7.63
N CYS A 241 8.21 1.99 -8.74
CA CYS A 241 6.85 1.73 -9.17
C CYS A 241 6.44 0.31 -8.83
N LEU A 242 5.30 0.17 -8.17
CA LEU A 242 4.60 -1.09 -7.96
C LEU A 242 3.35 -1.09 -8.84
N VAL A 243 3.32 -1.92 -9.88
CA VAL A 243 2.09 -2.26 -10.59
C VAL A 243 1.49 -3.49 -9.91
N SER A 244 0.22 -3.42 -9.50
CA SER A 244 -0.51 -4.52 -8.87
C SER A 244 -1.93 -4.59 -9.42
N GLY A 245 -2.06 -4.80 -10.76
CA GLY A 245 -3.32 -4.88 -11.49
C GLY A 245 -3.78 -6.31 -11.79
N GLY A 246 -3.18 -7.31 -11.15
CA GLY A 246 -3.49 -8.73 -11.37
C GLY A 246 -4.69 -9.28 -10.59
N GLY A 247 -5.54 -8.43 -9.99
CA GLY A 247 -6.58 -8.86 -9.05
C GLY A 247 -7.75 -9.63 -9.65
N GLY A 248 -8.16 -9.30 -10.88
CA GLY A 248 -9.33 -9.93 -11.52
C GLY A 248 -9.08 -10.38 -12.96
N GLY A 249 -7.98 -9.98 -13.55
CA GLY A 249 -7.52 -10.31 -14.89
C GLY A 249 -6.02 -10.52 -14.93
N SER A 250 -5.50 -11.10 -16.02
CA SER A 250 -4.07 -11.20 -16.24
C SER A 250 -3.73 -10.98 -17.71
N ARG A 251 -2.58 -10.39 -17.98
CA ARG A 251 -2.04 -10.19 -19.33
C ARG A 251 -0.57 -10.60 -19.36
N PRO A 252 -0.08 -11.13 -20.50
CA PRO A 252 1.35 -11.38 -20.67
C PRO A 252 2.14 -10.08 -20.59
N THR A 253 3.23 -10.11 -19.82
CA THR A 253 4.16 -9.00 -19.68
C THR A 253 5.59 -9.52 -19.73
N LYS A 254 6.50 -8.76 -20.31
CA LYS A 254 7.93 -9.09 -20.34
C LYS A 254 8.69 -8.21 -19.35
N SER A 255 9.77 -8.75 -18.79
CA SER A 255 10.69 -7.93 -18.01
C SER A 255 11.42 -6.92 -18.91
N GLY A 256 11.61 -5.71 -18.40
CA GLY A 256 12.49 -4.71 -18.99
C GLY A 256 13.73 -4.50 -18.14
N ASP A 257 14.60 -3.56 -18.56
CA ASP A 257 15.94 -3.36 -17.98
C ASP A 257 15.90 -2.97 -16.47
N HIS A 258 14.83 -2.34 -16.04
CA HIS A 258 14.69 -1.85 -14.66
C HIS A 258 13.73 -2.68 -13.81
N THR A 259 13.28 -3.84 -14.31
CA THR A 259 12.42 -4.77 -13.58
C THR A 259 13.18 -5.40 -12.42
N LYS A 260 12.64 -5.26 -11.20
CA LYS A 260 13.14 -5.93 -9.99
C LYS A 260 12.37 -7.21 -9.66
N ALA A 261 11.06 -7.22 -9.98
CA ALA A 261 10.19 -8.38 -9.89
C ALA A 261 9.06 -8.29 -10.92
N LEU A 262 8.58 -9.42 -11.40
CA LEU A 262 7.49 -9.55 -12.37
C LEU A 262 6.73 -10.84 -12.13
N HIS A 263 5.38 -10.76 -12.23
CA HIS A 263 4.50 -11.93 -12.31
C HIS A 263 3.29 -11.64 -13.19
N THR A 264 2.93 -12.58 -14.07
CA THR A 264 1.90 -12.40 -15.10
C THR A 264 0.66 -13.27 -14.89
N GLY A 265 0.59 -14.04 -13.81
CA GLY A 265 -0.43 -15.07 -13.60
C GLY A 265 -1.68 -14.63 -12.82
N GLY A 266 -1.83 -13.35 -12.53
CA GLY A 266 -2.77 -12.85 -11.53
C GLY A 266 -2.22 -13.00 -10.10
N GLY A 267 -2.69 -12.14 -9.20
CA GLY A 267 -2.19 -12.08 -7.83
C GLY A 267 -2.33 -10.69 -7.23
N PHE A 268 -1.52 -10.42 -6.22
CA PHE A 268 -1.51 -9.17 -5.47
C PHE A 268 -0.11 -8.88 -4.92
N ALA A 269 0.10 -7.70 -4.38
CA ALA A 269 1.34 -7.37 -3.68
C ALA A 269 1.09 -7.14 -2.19
N SER A 270 2.15 -7.20 -1.39
CA SER A 270 2.19 -6.65 -0.04
C SER A 270 3.35 -5.68 0.11
N VAL A 271 3.13 -4.65 0.92
CA VAL A 271 4.15 -3.67 1.30
C VAL A 271 4.34 -3.78 2.81
N SER A 272 5.58 -3.85 3.25
CA SER A 272 5.93 -3.78 4.67
C SER A 272 6.97 -2.68 4.91
N ILE A 273 6.77 -1.91 5.97
CA ILE A 273 7.57 -0.74 6.30
C ILE A 273 7.89 -0.78 7.79
N ASN A 274 9.15 -0.70 8.13
CA ASN A 274 9.62 -0.43 9.49
C ASN A 274 10.52 0.82 9.50
N ALA A 275 11.07 1.20 10.64
CA ALA A 275 11.90 2.39 10.79
C ALA A 275 13.05 2.47 9.77
N SER A 276 13.61 1.34 9.33
CA SER A 276 14.83 1.29 8.50
C SER A 276 14.61 0.85 7.06
N ALA A 277 13.46 0.23 6.73
CA ALA A 277 13.28 -0.44 5.44
C ALA A 277 11.83 -0.35 4.93
N LEU A 278 11.71 -0.33 3.60
CA LEU A 278 10.49 -0.58 2.86
C LEU A 278 10.72 -1.82 1.99
N ARG A 279 9.78 -2.76 1.98
CA ARG A 279 9.84 -3.97 1.16
C ARG A 279 8.53 -4.15 0.42
N VAL A 280 8.63 -4.56 -0.83
CA VAL A 280 7.49 -4.96 -1.67
C VAL A 280 7.62 -6.44 -1.97
N SER A 281 6.56 -7.21 -1.71
CA SER A 281 6.50 -8.62 -2.06
C SER A 281 5.38 -8.88 -3.06
N LEU A 282 5.66 -9.65 -4.11
CA LEU A 282 4.66 -10.11 -5.07
C LEU A 282 4.17 -11.49 -4.66
N HIS A 283 2.85 -11.70 -4.73
CA HIS A 283 2.18 -12.95 -4.37
C HIS A 283 1.35 -13.48 -5.55
N ASP A 284 1.37 -14.79 -5.74
CA ASP A 284 0.51 -15.45 -6.70
C ASP A 284 -0.95 -15.56 -6.21
N VAL A 285 -1.80 -16.20 -7.00
CA VAL A 285 -3.22 -16.45 -6.68
C VAL A 285 -3.44 -17.31 -5.43
N ALA A 286 -2.43 -18.04 -4.97
CA ALA A 286 -2.49 -18.85 -3.75
C ALA A 286 -1.99 -18.09 -2.51
N GLY A 287 -1.47 -16.89 -2.68
CA GLY A 287 -0.84 -16.10 -1.62
C GLY A 287 0.61 -16.48 -1.34
N THR A 288 1.22 -17.29 -2.23
CA THR A 288 2.64 -17.65 -2.12
C THR A 288 3.50 -16.44 -2.45
N ASN A 289 4.47 -16.11 -1.60
CA ASN A 289 5.45 -15.08 -1.89
C ASN A 289 6.39 -15.53 -3.01
N LEU A 290 6.34 -14.85 -4.13
CA LEU A 290 7.16 -15.14 -5.32
C LEU A 290 8.51 -14.41 -5.26
N LYS A 291 8.51 -13.17 -4.82
CA LYS A 291 9.70 -12.31 -4.75
C LYS A 291 9.47 -11.18 -3.76
N THR A 292 10.46 -10.92 -2.91
CA THR A 292 10.54 -9.72 -2.07
C THR A 292 11.65 -8.81 -2.57
N VAL A 293 11.35 -7.55 -2.77
CA VAL A 293 12.26 -6.49 -3.23
C VAL A 293 12.42 -5.47 -2.10
N PRO A 294 13.62 -5.31 -1.53
CA PRO A 294 13.92 -4.18 -0.66
C PRO A 294 14.07 -2.90 -1.49
N LEU A 295 13.59 -1.76 -0.95
CA LEU A 295 13.61 -0.46 -1.61
C LEU A 295 14.27 0.61 -0.74
#